data_c4d5aa1c3b00d6175fcb6d371d213446
#
_entry.id   c4d5aa1c3b00d6175fcb6d371d213446
#
_cell.length_a   1.000
_cell.length_b   1.000
_cell.length_c   1.000
_cell.angle_alpha   90.00
_cell.angle_beta   90.00
_cell.angle_gamma   90.00
#
_symmetry.space_group_name_H-M   'P 1'
#
loop_
_entity.id
_entity.type
_entity.pdbx_description
1 polymer ?
#
loop_
_entity_poly.entity_id
_entity_poly.type
_entity_poly.pdbx_seq_one_letter_code
_entity_poly.pdbx_strand_id
1 'polypeptide(L)'
;MKQLEAFRRKALGFPDEAPLAGQYDLVVVGAGIAGMSAAVSAARLGCKVALINDRPVIGGNNSSEIRVHLGGRIEEGVYKELGGLQKEFGPEKGGNAQPAENYEDQKKLDWLANEKNVTLFLNYRAIGVTKDGNKITSVTARHIESGKEQKFEAPLFSDCTGDGTIGYLAGADFRMGREAKSEFGESIAPEKADKMTMGASVQWYSVDNGRSSSFPDFSYGVEFNDKNCEKVLMGEWTWETGMNLDQIKDFERIRDYGMLVVYSNWSYLKNQMKENTQYRNRKLGWVAYVAGKRESRRLMG
;
A
#
# COMPACT_ATOMS: atom_id res chain seq x y z
N MET A 1 3.63 25.87 -10.62
CA MET A 1 4.37 24.73 -10.06
C MET A 1 5.89 24.84 -10.24
N LYS A 2 6.44 25.06 -11.44
CA LYS A 2 7.91 25.16 -11.66
C LYS A 2 8.60 26.23 -10.80
N GLN A 3 8.01 27.42 -10.64
CA GLN A 3 8.58 28.50 -9.81
C GLN A 3 8.62 28.15 -8.31
N LEU A 4 7.58 27.49 -7.79
CA LEU A 4 7.54 27.04 -6.39
C LEU A 4 8.61 25.96 -6.11
N GLU A 5 8.79 25.05 -7.07
CA GLU A 5 9.82 24.02 -6.96
C GLU A 5 11.24 24.60 -6.98
N ALA A 6 11.52 25.55 -7.88
CA ALA A 6 12.80 26.26 -7.93
C ALA A 6 13.05 27.04 -6.63
N PHE A 7 12.03 27.71 -6.10
CA PHE A 7 12.14 28.39 -4.80
C PHE A 7 12.44 27.41 -3.66
N ARG A 8 11.73 26.27 -3.62
CA ARG A 8 11.95 25.23 -2.61
C ARG A 8 13.40 24.70 -2.66
N ARG A 9 13.89 24.37 -3.85
CA ARG A 9 15.26 23.87 -4.02
C ARG A 9 16.29 24.89 -3.51
N LYS A 10 16.14 26.14 -3.89
CA LYS A 10 17.01 27.23 -3.43
C LYS A 10 16.94 27.42 -1.92
N ALA A 11 15.75 27.44 -1.33
CA ALA A 11 15.54 27.63 0.10
C ALA A 11 16.14 26.50 0.96
N LEU A 12 16.15 25.28 0.43
CA LEU A 12 16.68 24.09 1.11
C LEU A 12 18.16 23.79 0.75
N GLY A 13 18.76 24.62 -0.10
CA GLY A 13 20.14 24.38 -0.55
C GLY A 13 20.30 23.13 -1.43
N PHE A 14 19.27 22.71 -2.12
CA PHE A 14 19.32 21.56 -3.03
C PHE A 14 19.83 21.96 -4.41
N PRO A 15 20.52 21.06 -5.12
CA PRO A 15 20.97 21.32 -6.49
C PRO A 15 19.76 21.52 -7.44
N ASP A 16 19.97 22.25 -8.54
CA ASP A 16 18.92 22.49 -9.54
C ASP A 16 18.39 21.21 -10.18
N GLU A 17 19.29 20.22 -10.35
CA GLU A 17 18.93 18.88 -10.80
C GLU A 17 19.21 17.83 -9.71
N ALA A 18 18.36 16.80 -9.67
CA ALA A 18 18.58 15.68 -8.77
C ALA A 18 19.87 14.94 -9.14
N PRO A 19 20.79 14.71 -8.18
CA PRO A 19 22.00 13.97 -8.44
C PRO A 19 21.68 12.53 -8.86
N LEU A 20 22.54 11.96 -9.68
CA LEU A 20 22.43 10.58 -10.12
C LEU A 20 22.72 9.63 -8.96
N ALA A 21 21.76 8.77 -8.63
CA ALA A 21 21.94 7.72 -7.60
C ALA A 21 22.80 6.56 -8.10
N GLY A 22 22.81 6.33 -9.40
CA GLY A 22 23.55 5.28 -10.06
C GLY A 22 22.91 4.89 -11.39
N GLN A 23 23.63 4.04 -12.13
CA GLN A 23 23.13 3.40 -13.35
C GLN A 23 22.78 1.94 -13.03
N TYR A 24 21.63 1.52 -13.50
CA TYR A 24 21.06 0.21 -13.27
C TYR A 24 20.59 -0.41 -14.59
N ASP A 25 20.43 -1.72 -14.62
CA ASP A 25 19.80 -2.42 -15.74
C ASP A 25 18.26 -2.37 -15.62
N LEU A 26 17.79 -2.34 -14.38
CA LEU A 26 16.36 -2.24 -14.07
C LEU A 26 16.15 -1.34 -12.84
N VAL A 27 15.18 -0.44 -12.92
CA VAL A 27 14.66 0.31 -11.78
C VAL A 27 13.25 -0.19 -11.47
N VAL A 28 13.07 -0.76 -10.28
CA VAL A 28 11.78 -1.21 -9.76
C VAL A 28 11.27 -0.18 -8.75
N VAL A 29 10.05 0.31 -8.92
CA VAL A 29 9.44 1.27 -8.00
C VAL A 29 8.26 0.63 -7.29
N GLY A 30 8.34 0.60 -5.96
CA GLY A 30 7.44 -0.10 -5.06
C GLY A 30 8.02 -1.44 -4.60
N ALA A 31 8.36 -1.55 -3.30
CA ALA A 31 8.88 -2.76 -2.68
C ALA A 31 7.76 -3.57 -1.97
N GLY A 32 6.58 -3.63 -2.54
CA GLY A 32 5.57 -4.63 -2.22
C GLY A 32 6.01 -6.01 -2.70
N ILE A 33 5.18 -7.03 -2.48
CA ILE A 33 5.49 -8.42 -2.86
C ILE A 33 5.90 -8.54 -4.34
N ALA A 34 5.16 -7.87 -5.24
CA ALA A 34 5.46 -7.88 -6.68
C ALA A 34 6.83 -7.25 -6.98
N GLY A 35 7.13 -6.08 -6.40
CA GLY A 35 8.39 -5.38 -6.66
C GLY A 35 9.60 -6.10 -6.09
N MET A 36 9.49 -6.68 -4.89
CA MET A 36 10.53 -7.52 -4.31
C MET A 36 10.83 -8.72 -5.21
N SER A 37 9.77 -9.42 -5.66
CA SER A 37 9.91 -10.57 -6.56
C SER A 37 10.52 -10.19 -7.90
N ALA A 38 10.09 -9.07 -8.50
CA ALA A 38 10.64 -8.58 -9.76
C ALA A 38 12.14 -8.22 -9.62
N ALA A 39 12.49 -7.51 -8.55
CA ALA A 39 13.86 -7.09 -8.30
C ALA A 39 14.80 -8.28 -8.11
N VAL A 40 14.41 -9.26 -7.28
CA VAL A 40 15.23 -10.44 -7.02
C VAL A 40 15.32 -11.35 -8.23
N SER A 41 14.23 -11.56 -8.97
CA SER A 41 14.27 -12.34 -10.21
C SER A 41 15.26 -11.76 -11.23
N ALA A 42 15.20 -10.44 -11.44
CA ALA A 42 16.13 -9.77 -12.35
C ALA A 42 17.59 -9.83 -11.84
N ALA A 43 17.80 -9.64 -10.55
CA ALA A 43 19.13 -9.68 -9.93
C ALA A 43 19.78 -11.06 -10.07
N ARG A 44 19.02 -12.14 -9.88
CA ARG A 44 19.48 -13.52 -10.05
C ARG A 44 19.79 -13.88 -11.52
N LEU A 45 19.21 -13.13 -12.47
CA LEU A 45 19.55 -13.22 -13.89
C LEU A 45 20.73 -12.32 -14.27
N GLY A 46 21.39 -11.69 -13.31
CA GLY A 46 22.60 -10.89 -13.50
C GLY A 46 22.36 -9.38 -13.66
N CYS A 47 21.11 -8.89 -13.63
CA CYS A 47 20.82 -7.47 -13.72
C CYS A 47 21.21 -6.73 -12.44
N LYS A 48 21.76 -5.52 -12.58
CA LYS A 48 21.92 -4.56 -11.48
C LYS A 48 20.61 -3.81 -11.29
N VAL A 49 20.00 -3.96 -10.12
CA VAL A 49 18.64 -3.46 -9.84
C VAL A 49 18.63 -2.40 -8.76
N ALA A 50 17.94 -1.27 -9.00
CA ALA A 50 17.49 -0.36 -7.96
C ALA A 50 16.06 -0.69 -7.57
N LEU A 51 15.80 -0.95 -6.29
CA LEU A 51 14.47 -1.12 -5.73
C LEU A 51 14.14 0.07 -4.86
N ILE A 52 13.13 0.86 -5.27
CA ILE A 52 12.74 2.12 -4.62
C ILE A 52 11.44 1.91 -3.88
N ASN A 53 11.38 2.30 -2.60
CA ASN A 53 10.18 2.20 -1.78
C ASN A 53 9.91 3.50 -1.03
N ASP A 54 8.67 3.96 -1.04
CA ASP A 54 8.27 5.21 -0.38
C ASP A 54 7.91 5.04 1.11
N ARG A 55 8.12 3.85 1.66
CA ARG A 55 7.89 3.50 3.06
C ARG A 55 9.17 3.00 3.71
N PRO A 56 9.25 3.08 5.05
CA PRO A 56 10.38 2.52 5.81
C PRO A 56 10.37 0.99 5.84
N VAL A 57 9.23 0.36 5.54
CA VAL A 57 9.01 -1.08 5.60
C VAL A 57 8.68 -1.61 4.22
N ILE A 58 9.21 -2.75 3.84
CA ILE A 58 8.90 -3.45 2.58
C ILE A 58 7.78 -4.47 2.77
N GLY A 59 7.23 -4.99 1.66
CA GLY A 59 6.13 -5.95 1.67
C GLY A 59 4.78 -5.36 1.27
N GLY A 60 4.65 -4.02 1.21
CA GLY A 60 3.40 -3.35 0.81
C GLY A 60 2.24 -3.71 1.73
N ASN A 61 1.12 -4.19 1.19
CA ASN A 61 -0.01 -4.62 2.00
C ASN A 61 0.35 -5.76 2.98
N ASN A 62 1.29 -6.65 2.61
CA ASN A 62 1.82 -7.68 3.50
C ASN A 62 3.02 -7.16 4.30
N SER A 63 2.82 -6.13 5.07
CA SER A 63 3.81 -5.55 6.00
C SER A 63 3.17 -5.32 7.37
N SER A 64 3.99 -5.06 8.37
CA SER A 64 3.51 -4.69 9.72
C SER A 64 2.74 -3.36 9.76
N GLU A 65 2.83 -2.54 8.71
CA GLU A 65 2.10 -1.26 8.63
C GLU A 65 0.64 -1.43 8.23
N ILE A 66 0.34 -2.37 7.32
CA ILE A 66 -1.03 -2.56 6.76
C ILE A 66 -1.65 -3.86 7.25
N ARG A 67 -0.83 -4.92 7.37
CA ARG A 67 -1.18 -6.21 7.99
C ARG A 67 -2.22 -7.03 7.23
N VAL A 68 -2.05 -7.10 5.91
CA VAL A 68 -2.83 -7.99 5.05
C VAL A 68 -2.14 -9.34 4.92
N HIS A 69 -2.90 -10.40 5.07
CA HIS A 69 -2.43 -11.77 4.87
C HIS A 69 -1.88 -11.99 3.46
N LEU A 70 -0.72 -12.64 3.37
CA LEU A 70 -0.22 -13.15 2.11
C LEU A 70 -0.89 -14.49 1.83
N GLY A 71 -1.94 -14.45 1.04
CA GLY A 71 -2.75 -15.60 0.67
C GLY A 71 -2.68 -15.87 -0.83
N GLY A 72 -3.45 -16.84 -1.24
CA GLY A 72 -3.57 -17.24 -2.63
C GLY A 72 -3.22 -18.72 -2.83
N ARG A 73 -3.56 -19.21 -4.01
CA ARG A 73 -3.21 -20.56 -4.42
C ARG A 73 -1.97 -20.49 -5.30
N ILE A 74 -0.92 -21.15 -4.87
CA ILE A 74 0.34 -21.28 -5.59
C ILE A 74 0.58 -22.75 -5.92
N GLU A 75 1.42 -23.01 -6.91
CA GLU A 75 1.74 -24.38 -7.37
C GLU A 75 0.56 -25.14 -7.99
N GLU A 76 -0.49 -24.43 -8.37
CA GLU A 76 -1.63 -24.97 -9.09
C GLU A 76 -1.54 -24.66 -10.60
N GLY A 77 -2.20 -25.46 -11.41
CA GLY A 77 -2.25 -25.27 -12.87
C GLY A 77 -0.98 -25.71 -13.60
N VAL A 78 -0.72 -25.08 -14.74
CA VAL A 78 0.38 -25.48 -15.66
C VAL A 78 1.75 -24.96 -15.22
N TYR A 79 1.81 -23.94 -14.39
CA TYR A 79 3.04 -23.32 -13.91
C TYR A 79 3.22 -23.54 -12.40
N LYS A 80 3.69 -24.73 -12.04
CA LYS A 80 3.84 -25.15 -10.65
C LYS A 80 4.94 -24.40 -9.89
N GLU A 81 5.85 -23.74 -10.61
CA GLU A 81 6.93 -22.95 -10.04
C GLU A 81 6.50 -21.53 -9.59
N LEU A 82 5.29 -21.08 -9.99
CA LEU A 82 4.75 -19.80 -9.53
C LEU A 82 4.60 -19.81 -8.02
N GLY A 83 5.15 -18.79 -7.38
CA GLY A 83 5.17 -18.67 -5.92
C GLY A 83 6.46 -19.18 -5.28
N GLY A 84 7.44 -19.64 -6.03
CA GLY A 84 8.73 -20.08 -5.50
C GLY A 84 9.39 -19.01 -4.63
N LEU A 85 9.48 -17.77 -5.09
CA LEU A 85 10.03 -16.65 -4.32
C LEU A 85 9.20 -16.34 -3.06
N GLN A 86 7.87 -16.42 -3.16
CA GLN A 86 6.99 -16.23 -2.00
C GLN A 86 7.31 -17.19 -0.87
N LYS A 87 7.71 -18.43 -1.17
CA LYS A 87 8.11 -19.42 -0.16
C LYS A 87 9.39 -19.04 0.57
N GLU A 88 10.30 -18.32 -0.11
CA GLU A 88 11.56 -17.91 0.49
C GLU A 88 11.36 -16.81 1.53
N PHE A 89 10.54 -15.79 1.24
CA PHE A 89 10.38 -14.62 2.11
C PHE A 89 9.02 -14.53 2.80
N GLY A 90 8.05 -15.34 2.39
CA GLY A 90 6.69 -15.29 2.93
C GLY A 90 6.65 -15.54 4.43
N PRO A 91 5.77 -14.84 5.16
CA PRO A 91 5.62 -15.07 6.59
C PRO A 91 5.08 -16.48 6.87
N GLU A 92 5.57 -17.10 7.94
CA GLU A 92 5.11 -18.42 8.40
C GLU A 92 3.70 -18.37 8.98
N LYS A 93 3.36 -17.24 9.63
CA LYS A 93 2.05 -17.02 10.23
C LYS A 93 1.16 -16.25 9.28
N GLY A 94 -0.09 -16.67 9.18
CA GLY A 94 -1.10 -16.00 8.38
C GLY A 94 -2.05 -15.11 9.19
N GLY A 95 -3.04 -14.55 8.50
CA GLY A 95 -4.13 -13.76 9.06
C GLY A 95 -3.99 -12.26 8.80
N ASN A 96 -5.15 -11.59 8.65
CA ASN A 96 -5.21 -10.15 8.57
C ASN A 96 -5.25 -9.54 9.97
N ALA A 97 -4.85 -8.29 10.11
CA ALA A 97 -4.88 -7.53 11.36
C ALA A 97 -4.24 -8.26 12.54
N GLN A 98 -3.19 -9.03 12.30
CA GLN A 98 -2.46 -9.76 13.34
C GLN A 98 -1.36 -8.88 13.97
N PRO A 99 -0.72 -9.30 15.08
CA PRO A 99 0.47 -8.64 15.61
C PRO A 99 1.58 -8.44 14.56
N ALA A 100 2.36 -7.37 14.71
CA ALA A 100 3.37 -6.96 13.71
C ALA A 100 4.37 -8.06 13.35
N GLU A 101 4.77 -8.84 14.34
CA GLU A 101 5.72 -9.95 14.22
C GLU A 101 5.25 -11.05 13.26
N ASN A 102 3.93 -11.18 13.03
CA ASN A 102 3.40 -12.18 12.10
C ASN A 102 3.72 -11.84 10.62
N TYR A 103 4.10 -10.61 10.34
CA TYR A 103 4.42 -10.16 8.97
C TYR A 103 5.91 -10.27 8.64
N GLU A 104 6.75 -10.56 9.61
CA GLU A 104 8.17 -10.89 9.44
C GLU A 104 8.91 -9.91 8.52
N ASP A 105 8.74 -8.61 8.74
CA ASP A 105 9.34 -7.56 7.90
C ASP A 105 10.87 -7.67 7.87
N GLN A 106 11.50 -8.03 9.01
CA GLN A 106 12.95 -8.21 9.06
C GLN A 106 13.42 -9.40 8.22
N LYS A 107 12.68 -10.52 8.20
CA LYS A 107 12.97 -11.67 7.32
C LYS A 107 13.00 -11.26 5.85
N LYS A 108 12.02 -10.42 5.43
CA LYS A 108 11.98 -9.90 4.07
C LYS A 108 13.20 -9.01 3.76
N LEU A 109 13.59 -8.14 4.71
CA LEU A 109 14.77 -7.28 4.56
C LEU A 109 16.05 -8.10 4.48
N ASP A 110 16.22 -9.10 5.34
CA ASP A 110 17.39 -9.98 5.36
C ASP A 110 17.45 -10.81 4.07
N TRP A 111 16.33 -11.33 3.60
CA TRP A 111 16.24 -12.04 2.34
C TRP A 111 16.68 -11.15 1.18
N LEU A 112 16.19 -9.92 1.11
CA LEU A 112 16.56 -8.98 0.05
C LEU A 112 18.02 -8.54 0.15
N ALA A 113 18.55 -8.35 1.37
CA ALA A 113 19.95 -7.96 1.60
C ALA A 113 20.97 -9.00 1.13
N ASN A 114 20.57 -10.27 1.02
CA ASN A 114 21.41 -11.34 0.48
C ASN A 114 21.55 -11.28 -1.05
N GLU A 115 20.73 -10.50 -1.74
CA GLU A 115 20.76 -10.36 -3.20
C GLU A 115 21.75 -9.26 -3.61
N LYS A 116 22.98 -9.65 -3.95
CA LYS A 116 24.12 -8.74 -4.21
C LYS A 116 23.86 -7.68 -5.29
N ASN A 117 23.01 -7.99 -6.25
CA ASN A 117 22.70 -7.10 -7.37
C ASN A 117 21.48 -6.20 -7.13
N VAL A 118 20.88 -6.24 -5.94
CA VAL A 118 19.77 -5.34 -5.57
C VAL A 118 20.29 -4.26 -4.64
N THR A 119 20.02 -3.00 -4.99
CA THR A 119 20.21 -1.85 -4.09
C THR A 119 18.85 -1.34 -3.67
N LEU A 120 18.54 -1.41 -2.37
CA LEU A 120 17.28 -0.96 -1.79
C LEU A 120 17.35 0.50 -1.36
N PHE A 121 16.37 1.31 -1.77
CA PHE A 121 16.18 2.72 -1.40
C PHE A 121 14.88 2.87 -0.65
N LEU A 122 14.92 2.90 0.68
CA LEU A 122 13.75 3.13 1.55
C LEU A 122 13.47 4.62 1.71
N ASN A 123 12.20 4.95 1.93
CA ASN A 123 11.73 6.32 2.12
C ASN A 123 11.91 7.22 0.89
N TYR A 124 12.01 6.67 -0.30
CA TYR A 124 12.09 7.41 -1.55
C TYR A 124 10.80 7.27 -2.36
N ARG A 125 10.07 8.36 -2.51
CA ARG A 125 8.86 8.43 -3.32
C ARG A 125 9.18 8.91 -4.73
N ALA A 126 8.80 8.16 -5.74
CA ALA A 126 8.89 8.60 -7.13
C ALA A 126 8.00 9.82 -7.37
N ILE A 127 8.57 10.90 -7.90
CA ILE A 127 7.92 12.19 -8.10
C ILE A 127 7.97 12.67 -9.54
N GLY A 128 8.77 12.05 -10.40
CA GLY A 128 8.91 12.42 -11.79
C GLY A 128 9.59 11.34 -12.63
N VAL A 129 9.32 11.40 -13.92
CA VAL A 129 10.00 10.60 -14.95
C VAL A 129 10.52 11.49 -16.05
N THR A 130 11.66 11.13 -16.63
CA THR A 130 12.17 11.71 -17.88
C THR A 130 11.96 10.70 -19.00
N LYS A 131 11.58 11.20 -20.17
CA LYS A 131 11.37 10.37 -21.36
C LYS A 131 12.15 10.89 -22.54
N ASP A 132 12.53 9.99 -23.42
CA ASP A 132 12.92 10.26 -24.80
C ASP A 132 11.85 9.60 -25.70
N GLY A 133 11.03 10.42 -26.34
CA GLY A 133 9.83 9.95 -27.02
C GLY A 133 8.89 9.21 -26.06
N ASN A 134 8.62 7.93 -26.34
CA ASN A 134 7.79 7.06 -25.50
C ASN A 134 8.59 6.22 -24.51
N LYS A 135 9.92 6.31 -24.52
CA LYS A 135 10.79 5.54 -23.64
C LYS A 135 11.12 6.32 -22.38
N ILE A 136 10.88 5.74 -21.21
CA ILE A 136 11.36 6.28 -19.94
C ILE A 136 12.88 6.12 -19.90
N THR A 137 13.60 7.17 -19.54
CA THR A 137 15.06 7.18 -19.39
C THR A 137 15.52 7.33 -17.97
N SER A 138 14.72 7.97 -17.12
CA SER A 138 14.99 8.06 -15.69
C SER A 138 13.74 8.24 -14.85
N VAL A 139 13.87 7.86 -13.56
CA VAL A 139 12.91 8.18 -12.49
C VAL A 139 13.61 9.10 -11.50
N THR A 140 12.92 10.17 -11.09
CA THR A 140 13.34 11.01 -9.97
C THR A 140 12.52 10.64 -8.75
N ALA A 141 13.21 10.30 -7.65
CA ALA A 141 12.56 10.01 -6.38
C ALA A 141 13.06 10.96 -5.28
N ARG A 142 12.16 11.28 -4.35
CA ARG A 142 12.41 12.20 -3.23
C ARG A 142 12.36 11.43 -1.92
N HIS A 143 13.37 11.61 -1.10
CA HIS A 143 13.36 11.07 0.26
C HIS A 143 12.32 11.81 1.11
N ILE A 144 11.37 11.07 1.69
CA ILE A 144 10.16 11.65 2.31
C ILE A 144 10.45 12.52 3.54
N GLU A 145 11.49 12.22 4.28
CA GLU A 145 11.87 12.99 5.49
C GLU A 145 12.75 14.19 5.17
N SER A 146 13.86 13.97 4.45
CA SER A 146 14.84 15.03 4.17
C SER A 146 14.48 15.92 2.99
N GLY A 147 13.57 15.48 2.13
CA GLY A 147 13.23 16.15 0.87
C GLY A 147 14.31 16.09 -0.20
N LYS A 148 15.46 15.45 0.05
CA LYS A 148 16.53 15.25 -0.94
C LYS A 148 16.05 14.39 -2.08
N GLU A 149 16.49 14.69 -3.28
CA GLU A 149 16.11 13.98 -4.49
C GLU A 149 17.27 13.23 -5.09
N GLN A 150 16.96 12.14 -5.74
CA GLN A 150 17.90 11.34 -6.53
C GLN A 150 17.27 10.94 -7.86
N LYS A 151 18.10 10.86 -8.90
CA LYS A 151 17.72 10.40 -10.23
C LYS A 151 18.26 8.99 -10.45
N PHE A 152 17.44 8.11 -10.97
CA PHE A 152 17.73 6.71 -11.26
C PHE A 152 17.62 6.49 -12.77
N GLU A 153 18.69 6.07 -13.40
CA GLU A 153 18.74 5.81 -14.84
C GLU A 153 18.83 4.32 -15.11
N ALA A 154 18.07 3.84 -16.09
CA ALA A 154 18.08 2.45 -16.54
C ALA A 154 17.48 2.33 -17.96
N PRO A 155 17.76 1.26 -18.69
CA PRO A 155 17.04 0.92 -19.93
C PRO A 155 15.61 0.42 -19.67
N LEU A 156 15.33 -0.15 -18.47
CA LEU A 156 14.05 -0.74 -18.10
C LEU A 156 13.55 -0.23 -16.76
N PHE A 157 12.23 -0.06 -16.65
CA PHE A 157 11.53 0.37 -15.44
C PHE A 157 10.34 -0.55 -15.18
N SER A 158 10.12 -0.91 -13.92
CA SER A 158 8.98 -1.69 -13.47
C SER A 158 8.15 -0.87 -12.47
N ASP A 159 6.87 -0.66 -12.77
CA ASP A 159 5.92 0.00 -11.88
C ASP A 159 5.24 -1.05 -10.98
N CYS A 160 5.72 -1.17 -9.77
CA CYS A 160 5.17 -2.04 -8.70
C CYS A 160 4.56 -1.22 -7.56
N THR A 161 4.19 0.03 -7.81
CA THR A 161 3.67 0.96 -6.79
C THR A 161 2.28 0.60 -6.28
N GLY A 162 1.56 -0.29 -6.96
CA GLY A 162 0.15 -0.59 -6.69
C GLY A 162 -0.82 0.51 -7.19
N ASP A 163 -0.28 1.68 -7.54
CA ASP A 163 -1.05 2.86 -7.99
C ASP A 163 -0.80 3.22 -9.46
N GLY A 164 0.05 2.47 -10.17
CA GLY A 164 0.45 2.83 -11.54
C GLY A 164 1.15 4.20 -11.59
N THR A 165 1.98 4.49 -10.59
CA THR A 165 2.57 5.84 -10.42
C THR A 165 3.52 6.20 -11.54
N ILE A 166 4.38 5.27 -11.95
CA ILE A 166 5.37 5.52 -13.00
C ILE A 166 4.70 5.69 -14.35
N GLY A 167 3.74 4.81 -14.67
CA GLY A 167 2.94 4.94 -15.89
C GLY A 167 2.17 6.27 -15.94
N TYR A 168 1.54 6.67 -14.83
CA TYR A 168 0.87 7.97 -14.73
C TYR A 168 1.82 9.15 -14.93
N LEU A 169 2.97 9.16 -14.28
CA LEU A 169 3.98 10.22 -14.43
C LEU A 169 4.57 10.25 -15.86
N ALA A 170 4.62 9.10 -16.51
CA ALA A 170 5.05 8.98 -17.91
C ALA A 170 3.98 9.43 -18.92
N GLY A 171 2.74 9.65 -18.46
CA GLY A 171 1.61 10.04 -19.32
C GLY A 171 0.96 8.86 -20.04
N ALA A 172 1.06 7.65 -19.49
CA ALA A 172 0.33 6.50 -20.00
C ALA A 172 -1.17 6.62 -19.72
N ASP A 173 -1.99 6.09 -20.62
CA ASP A 173 -3.42 6.01 -20.42
C ASP A 173 -3.74 5.07 -19.22
N PHE A 174 -4.76 5.44 -18.48
CA PHE A 174 -5.20 4.64 -17.34
C PHE A 174 -6.70 4.74 -17.12
N ARG A 175 -7.27 3.77 -16.42
CA ARG A 175 -8.67 3.77 -15.97
C ARG A 175 -8.74 3.63 -14.46
N MET A 176 -9.82 4.15 -13.88
CA MET A 176 -10.26 3.94 -12.50
C MET A 176 -11.79 3.83 -12.50
N GLY A 177 -12.31 3.00 -11.57
CA GLY A 177 -13.75 2.72 -11.54
C GLY A 177 -14.14 1.56 -12.43
N ARG A 178 -15.43 1.39 -12.67
CA ARG A 178 -15.97 0.23 -13.42
C ARG A 178 -16.34 0.63 -14.83
N GLU A 179 -16.01 -0.25 -15.77
CA GLU A 179 -16.41 -0.15 -17.17
C GLU A 179 -17.89 -0.50 -17.33
N ALA A 180 -18.52 0.04 -18.39
CA ALA A 180 -19.88 -0.34 -18.75
C ALA A 180 -19.94 -1.77 -19.33
N LYS A 181 -21.04 -2.48 -19.06
CA LYS A 181 -21.29 -3.82 -19.61
C LYS A 181 -21.17 -3.87 -21.14
N SER A 182 -21.55 -2.79 -21.81
CA SER A 182 -21.49 -2.68 -23.28
C SER A 182 -20.05 -2.70 -23.83
N GLU A 183 -19.03 -2.47 -22.99
CA GLU A 183 -17.65 -2.38 -23.45
C GLU A 183 -17.01 -3.79 -23.62
N PHE A 184 -17.21 -4.68 -22.64
CA PHE A 184 -16.59 -6.01 -22.65
C PHE A 184 -17.58 -7.17 -22.50
N GLY A 185 -18.88 -6.90 -22.36
CA GLY A 185 -19.91 -7.93 -22.24
C GLY A 185 -19.93 -8.69 -20.92
N GLU A 186 -19.26 -8.20 -19.89
CA GLU A 186 -19.18 -8.87 -18.59
C GLU A 186 -20.53 -8.88 -17.87
N SER A 187 -20.94 -10.06 -17.37
CA SER A 187 -22.29 -10.26 -16.80
C SER A 187 -22.57 -9.42 -15.55
N ILE A 188 -21.52 -9.13 -14.75
CA ILE A 188 -21.63 -8.39 -13.49
C ILE A 188 -21.26 -6.90 -13.61
N ALA A 189 -20.85 -6.45 -14.80
CA ALA A 189 -20.55 -5.05 -15.04
C ALA A 189 -21.80 -4.18 -14.97
N PRO A 190 -21.68 -2.92 -14.49
CA PRO A 190 -22.81 -1.99 -14.47
C PRO A 190 -23.25 -1.62 -15.91
N GLU A 191 -24.51 -1.22 -16.06
CA GLU A 191 -25.04 -0.77 -17.36
C GLU A 191 -24.32 0.48 -17.89
N LYS A 192 -23.85 1.34 -17.00
CA LYS A 192 -23.06 2.55 -17.33
C LYS A 192 -21.77 2.55 -16.52
N ALA A 193 -20.68 2.96 -17.15
CA ALA A 193 -19.41 3.16 -16.46
C ALA A 193 -19.56 4.15 -15.29
N ASP A 194 -18.88 3.87 -14.20
CA ASP A 194 -18.88 4.72 -13.01
C ASP A 194 -17.48 4.83 -12.37
N LYS A 195 -17.37 5.59 -11.29
CA LYS A 195 -16.10 5.80 -10.58
C LYS A 195 -15.93 4.88 -9.36
N MET A 196 -16.80 3.88 -9.18
CA MET A 196 -16.67 2.99 -8.05
C MET A 196 -15.46 2.10 -8.19
N THR A 197 -14.68 2.05 -7.12
CA THR A 197 -13.54 1.14 -6.92
C THR A 197 -13.82 0.27 -5.70
N MET A 198 -13.05 -0.78 -5.51
CA MET A 198 -12.95 -1.39 -4.18
C MET A 198 -12.35 -0.34 -3.23
N GLY A 199 -12.96 -0.20 -2.06
CA GLY A 199 -12.52 0.75 -1.05
C GLY A 199 -11.18 0.37 -0.41
N ALA A 200 -10.75 1.19 0.52
CA ALA A 200 -9.63 0.91 1.39
C ALA A 200 -10.10 0.59 2.81
N SER A 201 -9.38 -0.29 3.50
CA SER A 201 -9.72 -0.71 4.86
C SER A 201 -8.66 -0.29 5.86
N VAL A 202 -9.11 0.27 6.98
CA VAL A 202 -8.27 0.49 8.16
C VAL A 202 -8.41 -0.72 9.07
N GLN A 203 -7.40 -1.58 9.07
CA GLN A 203 -7.39 -2.79 9.89
C GLN A 203 -7.11 -2.46 11.35
N TRP A 204 -7.60 -3.29 12.26
CA TRP A 204 -7.42 -3.12 13.70
C TRP A 204 -7.64 -4.43 14.45
N TYR A 205 -7.12 -4.53 15.66
CA TYR A 205 -7.47 -5.59 16.59
C TYR A 205 -7.53 -5.09 18.03
N SER A 206 -8.28 -5.83 18.85
CA SER A 206 -8.35 -5.61 20.28
C SER A 206 -7.61 -6.70 21.04
N VAL A 207 -7.10 -6.37 22.22
CA VAL A 207 -6.44 -7.29 23.14
C VAL A 207 -7.19 -7.36 24.46
N ASP A 208 -7.18 -8.51 25.10
CA ASP A 208 -7.67 -8.65 26.47
C ASP A 208 -6.68 -7.96 27.43
N ASN A 209 -7.19 -7.07 28.25
CA ASN A 209 -6.41 -6.31 29.23
C ASN A 209 -6.41 -6.97 30.63
N GLY A 210 -7.08 -8.12 30.77
CA GLY A 210 -7.20 -8.86 32.03
C GLY A 210 -8.06 -8.16 33.11
N ARG A 211 -8.48 -6.91 32.85
CA ARG A 211 -9.31 -6.09 33.74
C ARG A 211 -10.15 -5.12 32.91
N SER A 212 -11.20 -4.57 33.54
CA SER A 212 -12.03 -3.57 32.88
C SER A 212 -11.18 -2.38 32.38
N SER A 213 -11.47 -1.96 31.17
CA SER A 213 -10.83 -0.79 30.53
C SER A 213 -11.91 0.13 29.97
N SER A 214 -11.70 1.44 30.10
CA SER A 214 -12.54 2.48 29.51
C SER A 214 -12.13 2.79 28.07
N PHE A 215 -13.03 3.41 27.34
CA PHE A 215 -12.77 4.05 26.04
C PHE A 215 -13.60 5.34 25.97
N PRO A 216 -13.09 6.43 25.37
CA PRO A 216 -13.83 7.66 25.24
C PRO A 216 -15.15 7.49 24.49
N ASP A 217 -16.15 8.28 24.85
CA ASP A 217 -17.36 8.38 24.05
C ASP A 217 -17.11 9.29 22.84
N PHE A 218 -17.31 8.73 21.63
CA PHE A 218 -17.07 9.41 20.36
C PHE A 218 -18.35 10.02 19.82
N SER A 219 -18.91 10.98 20.54
CA SER A 219 -20.17 11.67 20.19
C SER A 219 -20.13 12.43 18.86
N TYR A 220 -18.94 12.77 18.37
CA TYR A 220 -18.72 13.44 17.08
C TYR A 220 -18.41 12.46 15.93
N GLY A 221 -18.42 11.17 16.19
CA GLY A 221 -18.09 10.12 15.24
C GLY A 221 -19.28 9.69 14.38
N VAL A 222 -19.13 8.53 13.79
CA VAL A 222 -20.22 7.85 13.06
C VAL A 222 -21.18 7.24 14.08
N GLU A 223 -22.48 7.44 13.88
CA GLU A 223 -23.50 6.84 14.76
C GLU A 223 -23.61 5.34 14.51
N PHE A 224 -23.39 4.56 15.56
CA PHE A 224 -23.60 3.13 15.59
C PHE A 224 -24.75 2.76 16.54
N ASN A 225 -25.38 1.65 16.20
CA ASN A 225 -26.45 1.03 17.00
C ASN A 225 -26.41 -0.50 16.81
N ASP A 226 -27.25 -1.24 17.50
CA ASP A 226 -27.27 -2.71 17.44
C ASP A 226 -27.48 -3.31 16.03
N LYS A 227 -27.97 -2.52 15.05
CA LYS A 227 -28.26 -2.98 13.69
C LYS A 227 -27.11 -2.75 12.72
N ASN A 228 -26.28 -1.72 12.97
CA ASN A 228 -25.21 -1.32 12.04
C ASN A 228 -23.81 -1.44 12.64
N CYS A 229 -23.68 -1.80 13.92
CA CYS A 229 -22.37 -2.01 14.54
C CYS A 229 -21.75 -3.36 14.12
N GLU A 230 -20.45 -3.40 14.11
CA GLU A 230 -19.67 -4.63 13.94
C GLU A 230 -19.31 -5.22 15.30
N LYS A 231 -19.90 -6.40 15.61
CA LYS A 231 -19.71 -7.11 16.89
C LYS A 231 -18.50 -8.05 16.81
N VAL A 232 -17.32 -7.51 16.52
CA VAL A 232 -16.08 -8.24 16.29
C VAL A 232 -14.97 -7.78 17.22
N LEU A 233 -13.94 -8.61 17.40
CA LEU A 233 -12.78 -8.33 18.24
C LEU A 233 -11.59 -7.80 17.44
N MET A 234 -11.68 -7.89 16.12
CA MET A 234 -10.75 -7.37 15.14
C MET A 234 -11.50 -7.06 13.85
N GLY A 235 -11.03 -6.07 13.12
CA GLY A 235 -11.60 -5.70 11.83
C GLY A 235 -10.59 -5.86 10.71
N GLU A 236 -10.96 -6.65 9.73
CA GLU A 236 -10.17 -6.92 8.52
C GLU A 236 -10.64 -6.01 7.39
N TRP A 237 -11.60 -6.50 6.60
CA TRP A 237 -12.15 -5.82 5.43
C TRP A 237 -13.56 -5.29 5.63
N THR A 238 -14.10 -5.37 6.82
CA THR A 238 -15.51 -5.18 7.12
C THR A 238 -16.02 -3.80 6.72
N TRP A 239 -15.21 -2.79 6.90
CA TRP A 239 -15.54 -1.43 6.48
C TRP A 239 -14.57 -0.93 5.41
N GLU A 240 -14.89 -1.24 4.18
CA GLU A 240 -14.25 -0.58 3.05
C GLU A 240 -14.79 0.85 2.93
N THR A 241 -13.92 1.82 2.94
CA THR A 241 -14.26 3.24 2.85
C THR A 241 -13.77 3.84 1.54
N GLY A 242 -14.43 4.91 1.08
CA GLY A 242 -14.00 5.68 -0.07
C GLY A 242 -14.22 5.02 -1.43
N MET A 243 -15.16 4.06 -1.55
CA MET A 243 -15.43 3.35 -2.81
C MET A 243 -15.77 4.26 -4.00
N ASN A 244 -16.30 5.46 -3.75
CA ASN A 244 -16.66 6.45 -4.76
C ASN A 244 -15.69 7.64 -4.83
N LEU A 245 -14.57 7.55 -4.14
CA LEU A 245 -13.52 8.56 -4.10
C LEU A 245 -12.29 8.13 -4.91
N ASP A 246 -11.45 9.08 -5.26
CA ASP A 246 -10.16 8.79 -5.89
C ASP A 246 -9.21 8.18 -4.86
N GLN A 247 -8.90 6.89 -5.00
CA GLN A 247 -8.08 6.13 -4.05
C GLN A 247 -6.63 6.66 -3.90
N ILE A 248 -6.23 7.63 -4.71
CA ILE A 248 -4.92 8.26 -4.66
C ILE A 248 -5.00 9.68 -4.15
N LYS A 249 -5.84 10.52 -4.76
CA LYS A 249 -5.99 11.94 -4.38
C LYS A 249 -6.64 12.11 -3.02
N ASP A 250 -7.63 11.28 -2.71
CA ASP A 250 -8.42 11.33 -1.48
C ASP A 250 -7.91 10.33 -0.42
N PHE A 251 -6.74 9.70 -0.63
CA PHE A 251 -6.26 8.59 0.22
C PHE A 251 -6.19 8.95 1.71
N GLU A 252 -5.65 10.11 2.05
CA GLU A 252 -5.58 10.56 3.44
C GLU A 252 -6.98 10.74 4.06
N ARG A 253 -7.90 11.33 3.31
CA ARG A 253 -9.30 11.49 3.72
C ARG A 253 -9.99 10.13 3.90
N ILE A 254 -9.74 9.18 3.01
CA ILE A 254 -10.28 7.82 3.08
C ILE A 254 -9.77 7.11 4.33
N ARG A 255 -8.46 7.20 4.60
CA ARG A 255 -7.84 6.66 5.82
C ARG A 255 -8.42 7.29 7.08
N ASP A 256 -8.49 8.60 7.15
CA ASP A 256 -8.97 9.32 8.34
C ASP A 256 -10.44 8.96 8.65
N TYR A 257 -11.26 8.86 7.61
CA TYR A 257 -12.63 8.39 7.77
C TYR A 257 -12.69 6.92 8.21
N GLY A 258 -11.86 6.05 7.66
CA GLY A 258 -11.75 4.65 8.11
C GLY A 258 -11.35 4.54 9.58
N MET A 259 -10.40 5.35 10.04
CA MET A 259 -10.03 5.43 11.47
C MET A 259 -11.22 5.92 12.32
N LEU A 260 -11.93 6.93 11.85
CA LEU A 260 -13.13 7.44 12.55
C LEU A 260 -14.19 6.35 12.70
N VAL A 261 -14.43 5.55 11.65
CA VAL A 261 -15.35 4.40 11.69
C VAL A 261 -14.92 3.39 12.75
N VAL A 262 -13.64 3.01 12.79
CA VAL A 262 -13.10 2.06 13.78
C VAL A 262 -13.31 2.57 15.21
N TYR A 263 -12.92 3.81 15.49
CA TYR A 263 -13.06 4.39 16.83
C TYR A 263 -14.51 4.58 17.25
N SER A 264 -15.38 4.97 16.33
CA SER A 264 -16.81 5.14 16.62
C SER A 264 -17.50 3.82 16.94
N ASN A 265 -17.23 2.78 16.14
CA ASN A 265 -17.76 1.44 16.44
C ASN A 265 -17.22 0.90 17.77
N TRP A 266 -15.92 1.06 18.02
CA TRP A 266 -15.33 0.62 19.28
C TRP A 266 -15.93 1.37 20.48
N SER A 267 -16.15 2.68 20.36
CA SER A 267 -16.87 3.48 21.37
C SER A 267 -18.26 2.94 21.65
N TYR A 268 -19.03 2.64 20.60
CA TYR A 268 -20.36 2.05 20.75
C TYR A 268 -20.32 0.71 21.50
N LEU A 269 -19.43 -0.20 21.11
CA LEU A 269 -19.28 -1.51 21.73
C LEU A 269 -18.86 -1.42 23.21
N LYS A 270 -18.08 -0.42 23.57
CA LYS A 270 -17.60 -0.21 24.95
C LYS A 270 -18.63 0.48 25.83
N ASN A 271 -19.34 1.48 25.33
CA ASN A 271 -20.08 2.44 26.15
C ASN A 271 -21.60 2.31 26.04
N GLN A 272 -22.12 1.90 24.90
CA GLN A 272 -23.56 1.99 24.61
C GLN A 272 -24.22 0.62 24.39
N MET A 273 -23.46 -0.37 23.94
CA MET A 273 -23.97 -1.70 23.69
C MET A 273 -24.41 -2.37 25.01
N LYS A 274 -25.67 -2.85 25.08
CA LYS A 274 -26.26 -3.44 26.29
C LYS A 274 -25.54 -4.70 26.74
N GLU A 275 -25.18 -5.58 25.80
CA GLU A 275 -24.48 -6.85 26.07
C GLU A 275 -22.99 -6.71 25.70
N ASN A 276 -22.24 -5.95 26.50
CA ASN A 276 -20.85 -5.62 26.19
C ASN A 276 -19.83 -6.44 26.98
N THR A 277 -20.22 -7.55 27.60
CA THR A 277 -19.34 -8.34 28.48
C THR A 277 -18.02 -8.74 27.82
N GLN A 278 -18.07 -9.16 26.55
CA GLN A 278 -16.86 -9.54 25.80
C GLN A 278 -15.92 -8.36 25.51
N TYR A 279 -16.42 -7.12 25.53
CA TYR A 279 -15.61 -5.92 25.24
C TYR A 279 -15.11 -5.24 26.51
N ARG A 280 -15.73 -5.50 27.68
CA ARG A 280 -15.43 -4.83 28.94
C ARG A 280 -13.96 -4.82 29.29
N ASN A 281 -13.29 -5.97 29.17
CA ASN A 281 -11.88 -6.13 29.52
C ASN A 281 -10.93 -5.88 28.32
N ARG A 282 -11.45 -5.54 27.16
CA ARG A 282 -10.63 -5.35 25.96
C ARG A 282 -10.30 -3.89 25.72
N LYS A 283 -9.13 -3.66 25.11
CA LYS A 283 -8.71 -2.37 24.59
C LYS A 283 -8.26 -2.53 23.14
N LEU A 284 -8.25 -1.46 22.36
CA LEU A 284 -7.60 -1.47 21.06
C LEU A 284 -6.10 -1.75 21.25
N GLY A 285 -5.63 -2.81 20.65
CA GLY A 285 -4.22 -3.20 20.65
C GLY A 285 -3.45 -2.50 19.54
N TRP A 286 -4.12 -2.31 18.41
CA TRP A 286 -3.58 -1.60 17.25
C TRP A 286 -4.69 -1.16 16.30
N VAL A 287 -4.49 -0.03 15.66
CA VAL A 287 -5.29 0.48 14.54
C VAL A 287 -4.32 0.92 13.45
N ALA A 288 -4.55 0.51 12.22
CA ALA A 288 -3.70 0.85 11.09
C ALA A 288 -3.70 2.37 10.86
N TYR A 289 -2.51 2.94 10.72
CA TYR A 289 -2.33 4.34 10.32
C TYR A 289 -2.12 4.49 8.80
N VAL A 290 -2.05 3.37 8.09
CA VAL A 290 -2.06 3.28 6.63
C VAL A 290 -3.21 2.37 6.22
N ALA A 291 -4.11 2.87 5.39
CA ALA A 291 -5.21 2.05 4.88
C ALA A 291 -4.72 1.08 3.81
N GLY A 292 -5.20 -0.15 3.87
CA GLY A 292 -4.94 -1.14 2.83
C GLY A 292 -5.81 -0.87 1.60
N LYS A 293 -5.21 -0.39 0.52
CA LYS A 293 -5.88 -0.22 -0.76
C LYS A 293 -6.00 -1.54 -1.49
N ARG A 294 -7.11 -1.74 -2.17
CA ARG A 294 -7.39 -2.95 -2.96
C ARG A 294 -7.42 -2.67 -4.45
N GLU A 295 -7.78 -1.45 -4.84
CA GLU A 295 -7.87 -1.04 -6.23
C GLU A 295 -7.36 0.39 -6.41
N SER A 296 -6.78 0.68 -7.57
CA SER A 296 -6.25 1.98 -7.93
C SER A 296 -6.30 2.16 -9.45
N ARG A 297 -5.33 2.88 -10.05
CA ARG A 297 -5.22 3.01 -11.50
C ARG A 297 -4.89 1.66 -12.15
N ARG A 298 -5.59 1.37 -13.24
CA ARG A 298 -5.24 0.30 -14.18
C ARG A 298 -4.62 0.96 -15.41
N LEU A 299 -3.31 0.77 -15.58
CA LEU A 299 -2.62 1.23 -16.79
C LEU A 299 -3.12 0.46 -17.99
N MET A 300 -3.32 1.17 -19.10
CA MET A 300 -3.74 0.57 -20.37
C MET A 300 -2.49 0.23 -21.19
N GLY A 301 -2.45 -0.98 -21.75
CA GLY A 301 -1.40 -1.44 -22.64
C GLY A 301 -1.69 -1.14 -24.12
#